data_f19f2f22a9b4a190f2f2043f28b5c0c7
#
_entry.id   f19f2f22a9b4a190f2f2043f28b5c0c7
#
_cell.length_a   1.000
_cell.length_b   1.000
_cell.length_c   1.000
_cell.angle_alpha   90.00
_cell.angle_beta   90.00
_cell.angle_gamma   90.00
#
_symmetry.space_group_name_H-M   'P 1'
#
loop_
_entity.id
_entity.type
_entity.pdbx_description
1 polymer ?
#
loop_
_entity_poly.entity_id
_entity_poly.type
_entity_poly.pdbx_seq_one_letter_code
_entity_poly.pdbx_strand_id
1 'polypeptide(L)'
;MSLYNQSLLPPTLFLKLGAWRQPTIMVDRIVDFVPSEKPIIKTIKHVTFNDPYLLGHFPTDPVMPGVMVAEIFGQTSEYLSFIDDFCSIYKIEHNIELNTFKEIAKALNEPRSERILIQHRRKVSGVLASQNLRYKNAAYPGDTIEITSILLFSDKSNFKHYSVEARVGKKIIANGTI
;
A
#
# COMPACT_ATOMS: atom_id res chain seq x y z
N MET A 1 17.08 12.55 -3.64
CA MET A 1 16.64 11.52 -4.61
C MET A 1 15.11 11.58 -4.62
N SER A 2 14.49 11.62 -5.79
CA SER A 2 13.00 11.67 -5.85
C SER A 2 12.42 10.36 -5.28
N LEU A 3 11.35 10.44 -4.46
CA LEU A 3 10.61 9.29 -3.94
C LEU A 3 10.16 8.34 -5.08
N TYR A 4 9.92 8.87 -6.27
CA TYR A 4 9.48 8.10 -7.45
C TYR A 4 10.54 7.14 -8.01
N ASN A 5 11.81 7.27 -7.60
CA ASN A 5 12.90 6.41 -8.06
C ASN A 5 13.20 5.24 -7.12
N GLN A 6 12.46 5.11 -6.02
CA GLN A 6 12.64 4.04 -5.04
C GLN A 6 11.45 3.10 -5.06
N SER A 7 11.71 1.80 -4.91
CA SER A 7 10.69 0.79 -4.64
C SER A 7 11.20 -0.15 -3.56
N LEU A 8 10.37 -0.41 -2.56
CA LEU A 8 10.70 -1.33 -1.47
C LEU A 8 10.77 -2.77 -1.97
N LEU A 9 9.86 -3.13 -2.88
CA LEU A 9 9.72 -4.48 -3.42
C LEU A 9 10.05 -4.50 -4.92
N PRO A 10 10.74 -5.54 -5.41
CA PRO A 10 10.84 -5.77 -6.84
C PRO A 10 9.47 -6.12 -7.43
N PRO A 11 9.18 -5.78 -8.70
CA PRO A 11 7.88 -5.99 -9.31
C PRO A 11 7.37 -7.44 -9.23
N THR A 12 8.26 -8.40 -9.36
CA THR A 12 7.92 -9.83 -9.28
C THR A 12 7.44 -10.25 -7.91
N LEU A 13 8.04 -9.71 -6.84
CA LEU A 13 7.62 -10.00 -5.47
C LEU A 13 6.34 -9.25 -5.12
N PHE A 14 6.18 -8.04 -5.62
CA PHE A 14 4.96 -7.25 -5.45
C PHE A 14 3.72 -8.01 -5.94
N LEU A 15 3.79 -8.60 -7.14
CA LEU A 15 2.71 -9.42 -7.70
C LEU A 15 2.46 -10.73 -6.93
N LYS A 16 3.48 -11.28 -6.26
CA LYS A 16 3.34 -12.51 -5.47
C LYS A 16 2.73 -12.27 -4.10
N LEU A 17 2.99 -11.11 -3.49
CA LEU A 17 2.50 -10.77 -2.16
C LEU A 17 1.03 -10.37 -2.16
N GLY A 18 0.62 -9.52 -3.09
CA GLY A 18 -0.76 -9.07 -3.19
C GLY A 18 -1.71 -10.20 -3.59
N ALA A 19 -2.94 -10.17 -3.07
CA ALA A 19 -4.01 -11.05 -3.49
C ALA A 19 -4.56 -10.67 -4.87
N TRP A 20 -4.35 -9.43 -5.27
CA TRP A 20 -4.92 -8.81 -6.45
C TRP A 20 -4.23 -9.25 -7.74
N ARG A 21 -5.01 -9.23 -8.81
CA ARG A 21 -4.54 -9.40 -10.19
C ARG A 21 -5.13 -8.28 -11.04
N GLN A 22 -4.61 -8.10 -12.26
CA GLN A 22 -5.21 -7.15 -13.18
C GLN A 22 -6.70 -7.52 -13.43
N PRO A 23 -7.62 -6.51 -13.47
CA PRO A 23 -7.36 -5.08 -13.44
C PRO A 23 -7.40 -4.42 -12.05
N THR A 24 -7.44 -5.19 -10.95
CA THR A 24 -7.64 -4.67 -9.60
C THR A 24 -6.36 -4.31 -8.84
N ILE A 25 -5.18 -4.51 -9.43
CA ILE A 25 -3.93 -4.00 -8.84
C ILE A 25 -3.90 -2.49 -8.98
N MET A 26 -3.94 -1.80 -7.83
CA MET A 26 -4.05 -0.35 -7.80
C MET A 26 -2.78 0.36 -7.30
N VAL A 27 -1.94 -0.32 -6.52
CA VAL A 27 -0.67 0.24 -6.04
C VAL A 27 0.42 -0.05 -7.05
N ASP A 28 1.09 0.99 -7.54
CA ASP A 28 2.18 0.85 -8.52
C ASP A 28 3.54 0.67 -7.84
N ARG A 29 3.74 1.28 -6.67
CA ARG A 29 5.04 1.26 -5.98
C ARG A 29 4.92 1.58 -4.48
N ILE A 30 5.72 0.93 -3.66
CA ILE A 30 5.96 1.31 -2.27
C ILE A 30 7.22 2.17 -2.25
N VAL A 31 7.11 3.43 -1.83
CA VAL A 31 8.19 4.43 -1.91
C VAL A 31 8.81 4.77 -0.57
N ASP A 32 8.12 4.47 0.53
CA ASP A 32 8.62 4.70 1.88
C ASP A 32 7.99 3.72 2.88
N PHE A 33 8.75 3.36 3.90
CA PHE A 33 8.29 2.59 5.04
C PHE A 33 9.09 2.98 6.28
N VAL A 34 8.38 3.31 7.35
CA VAL A 34 8.98 3.70 8.64
C VAL A 34 8.52 2.70 9.69
N PRO A 35 9.41 1.78 10.13
CA PRO A 35 9.10 0.89 11.23
C PRO A 35 9.02 1.67 12.55
N SER A 36 7.98 1.43 13.31
CA SER A 36 7.76 2.04 14.62
C SER A 36 6.62 1.30 15.34
N GLU A 37 6.25 1.72 16.54
CA GLU A 37 5.04 1.22 17.22
C GLU A 37 3.76 1.48 16.41
N LYS A 38 3.76 2.54 15.60
CA LYS A 38 2.71 2.86 14.62
C LYS A 38 3.37 2.96 13.25
N PRO A 39 3.64 1.84 12.58
CA PRO A 39 4.36 1.85 11.32
C PRO A 39 3.61 2.62 10.25
N ILE A 40 4.39 3.25 9.36
CA ILE A 40 3.88 4.10 8.29
C ILE A 40 4.38 3.56 6.97
N ILE A 41 3.50 3.47 5.99
CA ILE A 41 3.85 3.17 4.61
C ILE A 41 3.43 4.31 3.69
N LYS A 42 4.23 4.54 2.63
CA LYS A 42 3.83 5.39 1.51
C LYS A 42 3.91 4.62 0.22
N THR A 43 2.85 4.75 -0.56
CA THR A 43 2.74 4.15 -1.89
C THR A 43 2.37 5.20 -2.93
N ILE A 44 2.49 4.85 -4.20
CA ILE A 44 2.02 5.69 -5.30
C ILE A 44 1.13 4.89 -6.25
N LYS A 45 0.17 5.61 -6.86
CA LYS A 45 -0.63 5.20 -8.00
C LYS A 45 -0.54 6.25 -9.09
N HIS A 46 -0.12 5.85 -10.28
CA HIS A 46 -0.23 6.69 -11.48
C HIS A 46 -1.59 6.48 -12.12
N VAL A 47 -2.39 7.52 -12.23
CA VAL A 47 -3.67 7.48 -12.95
C VAL A 47 -3.39 7.64 -14.43
N THR A 48 -3.76 6.64 -15.24
CA THR A 48 -3.46 6.64 -16.67
C THR A 48 -4.71 6.37 -17.49
N PHE A 49 -4.75 6.82 -18.75
CA PHE A 49 -5.87 6.51 -19.66
C PHE A 49 -6.04 5.00 -19.93
N ASN A 50 -5.04 4.16 -19.58
CA ASN A 50 -5.13 2.71 -19.68
C ASN A 50 -5.83 2.05 -18.49
N ASP A 51 -6.16 2.81 -17.44
CA ASP A 51 -6.94 2.30 -16.33
C ASP A 51 -8.38 2.02 -16.78
N PRO A 52 -8.87 0.76 -16.72
CA PRO A 52 -10.11 0.35 -17.39
C PRO A 52 -11.37 1.02 -16.84
N TYR A 53 -11.36 1.47 -15.59
CA TYR A 53 -12.49 2.19 -14.99
C TYR A 53 -12.72 3.58 -15.61
N LEU A 54 -11.71 4.18 -16.27
CA LEU A 54 -11.83 5.47 -16.93
C LEU A 54 -12.62 5.42 -18.24
N LEU A 55 -12.79 4.23 -18.82
CA LEU A 55 -13.62 4.05 -20.02
C LEU A 55 -15.09 4.46 -19.81
N GLY A 56 -15.59 4.34 -18.59
CA GLY A 56 -16.96 4.63 -18.25
C GLY A 56 -17.16 5.72 -17.19
N HIS A 57 -16.09 6.22 -16.57
CA HIS A 57 -16.22 7.14 -15.43
C HIS A 57 -15.38 8.43 -15.60
N PHE A 58 -15.78 9.40 -16.48
CA PHE A 58 -16.90 9.39 -17.40
C PHE A 58 -16.36 9.54 -18.84
N PRO A 59 -17.08 9.14 -19.89
CA PRO A 59 -16.53 9.09 -21.26
C PRO A 59 -15.98 10.41 -21.79
N THR A 60 -16.59 11.54 -21.41
CA THR A 60 -16.17 12.88 -21.85
C THR A 60 -15.36 13.66 -20.82
N ASP A 61 -15.34 13.19 -19.58
CA ASP A 61 -14.61 13.82 -18.46
C ASP A 61 -14.07 12.71 -17.54
N PRO A 62 -12.97 12.03 -17.94
CA PRO A 62 -12.45 10.88 -17.21
C PRO A 62 -11.89 11.31 -15.87
N VAL A 63 -12.44 10.74 -14.80
CA VAL A 63 -12.04 10.97 -13.43
C VAL A 63 -11.94 9.64 -12.69
N MET A 64 -10.93 9.49 -11.84
CA MET A 64 -10.78 8.29 -11.05
C MET A 64 -11.95 8.12 -10.07
N PRO A 65 -12.67 6.97 -10.08
CA PRO A 65 -13.75 6.74 -9.14
C PRO A 65 -13.27 6.74 -7.68
N GLY A 66 -14.02 7.38 -6.78
CA GLY A 66 -13.67 7.41 -5.35
C GLY A 66 -13.55 6.02 -4.73
N VAL A 67 -14.34 5.05 -5.18
CA VAL A 67 -14.25 3.65 -4.72
C VAL A 67 -12.91 3.00 -5.08
N MET A 68 -12.25 3.41 -6.17
CA MET A 68 -10.92 2.94 -6.52
C MET A 68 -9.86 3.55 -5.60
N VAL A 69 -10.08 4.77 -5.10
CA VAL A 69 -9.21 5.36 -4.06
C VAL A 69 -9.36 4.58 -2.74
N ALA A 70 -10.58 4.13 -2.38
CA ALA A 70 -10.79 3.27 -1.23
C ALA A 70 -10.05 1.92 -1.38
N GLU A 71 -10.08 1.31 -2.57
CA GLU A 71 -9.33 0.10 -2.87
C GLU A 71 -7.82 0.29 -2.70
N ILE A 72 -7.27 1.43 -3.16
CA ILE A 72 -5.84 1.74 -2.95
C ILE A 72 -5.51 1.82 -1.46
N PHE A 73 -6.37 2.40 -0.63
CA PHE A 73 -6.18 2.44 0.81
C PHE A 73 -6.10 1.04 1.42
N GLY A 74 -7.01 0.14 1.02
CA GLY A 74 -6.98 -1.26 1.44
C GLY A 74 -5.68 -1.95 1.06
N GLN A 75 -5.28 -1.86 -0.21
CA GLN A 75 -4.03 -2.46 -0.71
C GLN A 75 -2.80 -1.89 -0.02
N THR A 76 -2.73 -0.57 0.15
CA THR A 76 -1.60 0.09 0.84
C THR A 76 -1.49 -0.40 2.29
N SER A 77 -2.61 -0.51 3.00
CA SER A 77 -2.64 -0.94 4.40
C SER A 77 -2.31 -2.43 4.56
N GLU A 78 -2.71 -3.27 3.59
CA GLU A 78 -2.30 -4.68 3.58
C GLU A 78 -0.79 -4.83 3.34
N TYR A 79 -0.20 -4.04 2.43
CA TYR A 79 1.26 -4.00 2.27
C TYR A 79 1.98 -3.52 3.53
N LEU A 80 1.41 -2.52 4.24
CA LEU A 80 1.95 -2.09 5.54
C LEU A 80 2.01 -3.27 6.50
N SER A 81 0.89 -4.00 6.67
CA SER A 81 0.84 -5.18 7.53
C SER A 81 1.89 -6.22 7.16
N PHE A 82 2.00 -6.58 5.88
CA PHE A 82 2.96 -7.60 5.46
C PHE A 82 4.41 -7.23 5.70
N ILE A 83 4.77 -5.96 5.50
CA ILE A 83 6.15 -5.51 5.72
C ILE A 83 6.46 -5.42 7.21
N ASP A 84 5.51 -4.96 8.01
CA ASP A 84 5.65 -4.90 9.48
C ASP A 84 5.81 -6.30 10.09
N ASP A 85 4.94 -7.23 9.68
CA ASP A 85 5.03 -8.63 10.08
C ASP A 85 6.35 -9.28 9.60
N PHE A 86 6.81 -8.95 8.38
CA PHE A 86 8.11 -9.39 7.86
C PHE A 86 9.26 -8.90 8.74
N CYS A 87 9.29 -7.62 9.11
CA CYS A 87 10.33 -7.06 9.98
C CYS A 87 10.37 -7.79 11.33
N SER A 88 9.20 -8.10 11.89
CA SER A 88 9.05 -8.84 13.14
C SER A 88 9.58 -10.28 13.02
N ILE A 89 9.21 -11.00 11.96
CA ILE A 89 9.67 -12.36 11.70
C ILE A 89 11.19 -12.38 11.45
N TYR A 90 11.68 -11.43 10.65
CA TYR A 90 13.11 -11.32 10.33
C TYR A 90 13.95 -11.07 11.59
N LYS A 91 13.46 -10.24 12.53
CA LYS A 91 14.09 -10.01 13.82
C LYS A 91 14.16 -11.30 14.66
N ILE A 92 13.07 -12.07 14.70
CA ILE A 92 13.02 -13.34 15.44
C ILE A 92 13.98 -14.38 14.83
N GLU A 93 13.97 -14.55 13.50
CA GLU A 93 14.74 -15.59 12.84
C GLU A 93 16.24 -15.29 12.75
N HIS A 94 16.61 -14.02 12.65
CA HIS A 94 17.99 -13.61 12.38
C HIS A 94 18.64 -12.79 13.50
N ASN A 95 17.87 -12.43 14.53
CA ASN A 95 18.29 -11.50 15.60
C ASN A 95 18.81 -10.15 15.05
N ILE A 96 18.21 -9.70 13.95
CA ILE A 96 18.54 -8.42 13.26
C ILE A 96 17.29 -7.57 13.23
N GLU A 97 17.40 -6.33 13.73
CA GLU A 97 16.34 -5.34 13.64
C GLU A 97 16.52 -4.47 12.40
N LEU A 98 15.45 -4.30 11.63
CA LEU A 98 15.43 -3.50 10.40
C LEU A 98 14.80 -2.15 10.72
N ASN A 99 15.62 -1.11 10.82
CA ASN A 99 15.19 0.22 11.32
C ASN A 99 15.05 1.27 10.21
N THR A 100 15.51 0.98 9.00
CA THR A 100 15.49 1.94 7.90
C THR A 100 14.93 1.34 6.63
N PHE A 101 14.37 2.19 5.77
CA PHE A 101 13.89 1.80 4.44
C PHE A 101 14.95 1.01 3.64
N LYS A 102 16.22 1.42 3.71
CA LYS A 102 17.31 0.75 2.98
C LYS A 102 17.58 -0.66 3.49
N GLU A 103 17.59 -0.84 4.81
CA GLU A 103 17.77 -2.17 5.43
C GLU A 103 16.63 -3.09 5.09
N ILE A 104 15.38 -2.60 5.18
CA ILE A 104 14.18 -3.35 4.84
C ILE A 104 14.20 -3.71 3.35
N ALA A 105 14.49 -2.76 2.47
CA ALA A 105 14.58 -3.01 1.03
C ALA A 105 15.66 -4.04 0.70
N LYS A 106 16.84 -3.97 1.35
CA LYS A 106 17.90 -4.95 1.18
C LYS A 106 17.44 -6.34 1.64
N ALA A 107 16.87 -6.45 2.83
CA ALA A 107 16.39 -7.72 3.38
C ALA A 107 15.28 -8.32 2.50
N LEU A 108 14.32 -7.54 2.06
CA LEU A 108 13.22 -7.99 1.18
C LEU A 108 13.70 -8.52 -0.19
N ASN A 109 14.85 -8.06 -0.68
CA ASN A 109 15.45 -8.53 -1.93
C ASN A 109 16.32 -9.80 -1.79
N GLU A 110 16.49 -10.32 -0.56
CA GLU A 110 17.18 -11.59 -0.35
C GLU A 110 16.29 -12.77 -0.77
N PRO A 111 16.83 -13.83 -1.43
CA PRO A 111 16.03 -14.99 -1.85
C PRO A 111 15.28 -15.68 -0.72
N ARG A 112 15.87 -15.71 0.48
CA ARG A 112 15.23 -16.27 1.69
C ARG A 112 13.99 -15.50 2.15
N SER A 113 13.98 -14.19 1.96
CA SER A 113 12.90 -13.31 2.40
C SER A 113 11.63 -13.49 1.57
N GLU A 114 11.77 -13.79 0.27
CA GLU A 114 10.63 -14.17 -0.57
C GLU A 114 9.86 -15.36 0.03
N ARG A 115 10.59 -16.36 0.54
CA ARG A 115 9.99 -17.54 1.20
C ARG A 115 9.20 -17.15 2.45
N ILE A 116 9.78 -16.32 3.31
CA ILE A 116 9.12 -15.83 4.54
C ILE A 116 7.82 -15.12 4.19
N LEU A 117 7.88 -14.17 3.28
CA LEU A 117 6.72 -13.38 2.86
C LEU A 117 5.60 -14.25 2.27
N ILE A 118 5.94 -15.16 1.35
CA ILE A 118 4.94 -16.04 0.71
C ILE A 118 4.32 -17.01 1.72
N GLN A 119 5.10 -17.55 2.64
CA GLN A 119 4.57 -18.44 3.68
C GLN A 119 3.66 -17.69 4.65
N HIS A 120 4.04 -16.47 5.03
CA HIS A 120 3.21 -15.62 5.89
C HIS A 120 1.90 -15.24 5.18
N ARG A 121 1.97 -14.81 3.92
CA ARG A 121 0.79 -14.46 3.11
C ARG A 121 -0.26 -15.57 3.06
N ARG A 122 0.16 -16.83 3.00
CA ARG A 122 -0.77 -17.98 2.97
C ARG A 122 -1.55 -18.17 4.27
N LYS A 123 -1.09 -17.61 5.37
CA LYS A 123 -1.70 -17.72 6.70
C LYS A 123 -2.61 -16.54 7.06
N VAL A 124 -2.54 -15.47 6.28
CA VAL A 124 -3.27 -14.22 6.55
C VAL A 124 -4.21 -13.93 5.41
N SER A 125 -5.47 -13.63 5.74
CA SER A 125 -6.48 -13.15 4.78
C SER A 125 -6.83 -11.71 5.12
N GLY A 126 -6.66 -10.80 4.15
CA GLY A 126 -7.11 -9.42 4.29
C GLY A 126 -8.53 -9.27 3.79
N VAL A 127 -9.43 -8.74 4.62
CA VAL A 127 -10.78 -8.35 4.25
C VAL A 127 -11.06 -6.96 4.80
N LEU A 128 -11.67 -6.09 3.99
CA LEU A 128 -12.11 -4.77 4.46
C LEU A 128 -13.38 -4.95 5.29
N ALA A 129 -13.29 -4.69 6.60
CA ALA A 129 -14.42 -4.84 7.52
C ALA A 129 -15.25 -3.56 7.64
N SER A 130 -14.58 -2.40 7.63
CA SER A 130 -15.25 -1.09 7.72
C SER A 130 -14.38 0.01 7.14
N GLN A 131 -15.02 1.12 6.77
CA GLN A 131 -14.31 2.32 6.32
C GLN A 131 -15.12 3.58 6.66
N ASN A 132 -14.40 4.66 6.97
CA ASN A 132 -14.96 6.00 7.12
C ASN A 132 -14.07 6.99 6.34
N LEU A 133 -14.44 7.26 5.10
CA LEU A 133 -13.65 8.04 4.15
C LEU A 133 -14.36 9.32 3.75
N ARG A 134 -13.57 10.38 3.56
CA ARG A 134 -14.02 11.65 3.00
C ARG A 134 -13.26 11.95 1.71
N TYR A 135 -13.98 12.05 0.61
CA TYR A 135 -13.45 12.45 -0.70
C TYR A 135 -13.54 13.98 -0.83
N LYS A 136 -12.43 14.62 -1.09
CA LYS A 136 -12.32 16.08 -1.11
C LYS A 136 -12.09 16.64 -2.50
N ASN A 137 -11.39 15.90 -3.33
CA ASN A 137 -11.04 16.32 -4.69
C ASN A 137 -10.96 15.11 -5.62
N ALA A 138 -11.11 15.36 -6.91
CA ALA A 138 -10.92 14.35 -7.95
C ALA A 138 -9.43 14.19 -8.32
N ALA A 139 -9.08 12.99 -8.78
CA ALA A 139 -7.83 12.68 -9.46
C ALA A 139 -8.12 12.35 -10.94
N TYR A 140 -7.24 12.78 -11.82
CA TYR A 140 -7.43 12.72 -13.28
C TYR A 140 -6.30 11.93 -13.93
N PRO A 141 -6.49 11.44 -15.18
CA PRO A 141 -5.38 10.89 -15.97
C PRO A 141 -4.20 11.86 -16.05
N GLY A 142 -3.00 11.35 -15.78
CA GLY A 142 -1.77 12.14 -15.65
C GLY A 142 -1.39 12.48 -14.21
N ASP A 143 -2.31 12.36 -13.25
CA ASP A 143 -1.99 12.54 -11.84
C ASP A 143 -1.19 11.36 -11.28
N THR A 144 -0.31 11.67 -10.34
CA THR A 144 0.31 10.67 -9.45
C THR A 144 -0.24 10.88 -8.05
N ILE A 145 -0.98 9.90 -7.56
CA ILE A 145 -1.51 9.91 -6.20
C ILE A 145 -0.46 9.33 -5.27
N GLU A 146 -0.09 10.08 -4.24
CA GLU A 146 0.68 9.61 -3.10
C GLU A 146 -0.28 9.17 -2.00
N ILE A 147 -0.10 7.96 -1.49
CA ILE A 147 -0.94 7.37 -0.46
C ILE A 147 -0.10 7.14 0.79
N THR A 148 -0.60 7.57 1.92
CA THR A 148 -0.02 7.27 3.25
C THR A 148 -1.01 6.43 4.03
N SER A 149 -0.53 5.35 4.65
CA SER A 149 -1.28 4.56 5.62
C SER A 149 -0.46 4.43 6.91
N ILE A 150 -1.12 4.57 8.05
CA ILE A 150 -0.54 4.49 9.39
C ILE A 150 -1.34 3.48 10.19
N LEU A 151 -0.70 2.45 10.74
CA LEU A 151 -1.34 1.53 11.66
C LEU A 151 -1.62 2.26 12.98
N LEU A 152 -2.87 2.31 13.38
CA LEU A 152 -3.30 2.94 14.63
C LEU A 152 -3.26 1.96 15.80
N PHE A 153 -3.90 0.81 15.63
CA PHE A 153 -3.96 -0.27 16.61
C PHE A 153 -4.54 -1.54 15.98
N SER A 154 -4.41 -2.66 16.69
CA SER A 154 -5.16 -3.89 16.41
C SER A 154 -6.20 -4.09 17.53
N ASP A 155 -7.43 -4.46 17.16
CA ASP A 155 -8.47 -4.71 18.13
C ASP A 155 -8.43 -6.16 18.70
N LYS A 156 -9.35 -6.48 19.62
CA LYS A 156 -9.42 -7.79 20.29
C LYS A 156 -9.72 -8.95 19.33
N SER A 157 -10.25 -8.66 18.15
CA SER A 157 -10.55 -9.63 17.09
C SER A 157 -9.46 -9.71 16.04
N ASN A 158 -8.30 -9.05 16.29
CA ASN A 158 -7.16 -8.93 15.39
C ASN A 158 -7.45 -8.15 14.09
N PHE A 159 -8.51 -7.35 14.04
CA PHE A 159 -8.65 -6.38 12.97
C PHE A 159 -7.68 -5.22 13.20
N LYS A 160 -6.91 -4.89 12.16
CA LYS A 160 -5.99 -3.76 12.17
C LYS A 160 -6.72 -2.52 11.68
N HIS A 161 -6.57 -1.41 12.39
CA HIS A 161 -7.19 -0.12 12.09
C HIS A 161 -6.14 0.86 11.60
N TYR A 162 -6.44 1.55 10.49
CA TYR A 162 -5.48 2.44 9.83
C TYR A 162 -6.06 3.84 9.63
N SER A 163 -5.20 4.86 9.79
CA SER A 163 -5.43 6.19 9.24
C SER A 163 -4.86 6.27 7.83
N VAL A 164 -5.63 6.77 6.87
CA VAL A 164 -5.24 6.82 5.47
C VAL A 164 -5.44 8.20 4.86
N GLU A 165 -4.53 8.58 3.98
CA GLU A 165 -4.62 9.83 3.21
C GLU A 165 -4.05 9.62 1.79
N ALA A 166 -4.74 10.19 0.80
CA ALA A 166 -4.32 10.24 -0.60
C ALA A 166 -4.16 11.69 -1.06
N ARG A 167 -3.06 12.00 -1.75
CA ARG A 167 -2.73 13.35 -2.24
C ARG A 167 -2.24 13.32 -3.69
N VAL A 168 -2.52 14.42 -4.40
CA VAL A 168 -1.82 14.79 -5.64
C VAL A 168 -1.11 16.10 -5.35
N GLY A 169 0.21 16.06 -5.20
CA GLY A 169 0.98 17.19 -4.71
C GLY A 169 0.48 17.69 -3.36
N LYS A 170 0.07 18.96 -3.28
CA LYS A 170 -0.49 19.55 -2.05
C LYS A 170 -1.98 19.29 -1.84
N LYS A 171 -2.67 18.76 -2.86
CA LYS A 171 -4.13 18.60 -2.88
C LYS A 171 -4.53 17.26 -2.26
N ILE A 172 -5.32 17.28 -1.19
CA ILE A 172 -5.88 16.06 -0.61
C ILE A 172 -6.99 15.54 -1.53
N ILE A 173 -6.89 14.29 -1.97
CA ILE A 173 -7.93 13.59 -2.75
C ILE A 173 -8.94 12.98 -1.81
N ALA A 174 -8.47 12.18 -0.85
CA ALA A 174 -9.32 11.57 0.17
C ALA A 174 -8.52 11.32 1.46
N ASN A 175 -9.22 11.20 2.58
CA ASN A 175 -8.64 10.74 3.85
C ASN A 175 -9.71 10.11 4.74
N GLY A 176 -9.25 9.41 5.78
CA GLY A 176 -10.12 8.80 6.78
C GLY A 176 -9.49 7.62 7.51
N THR A 177 -10.32 6.65 7.84
CA THR A 177 -9.91 5.41 8.52
C THR A 177 -10.48 4.18 7.80
N ILE A 178 -9.76 3.11 7.87
CA ILE A 178 -10.18 1.79 7.41
C ILE A 178 -9.81 0.74 8.45
#